data_5bb6a4000c22f3802aca174b3a7da329
#
_entry.id   5bb6a4000c22f3802aca174b3a7da329
#
_cell.length_a   1.000
_cell.length_b   1.000
_cell.length_c   1.000
_cell.angle_alpha   90.00
_cell.angle_beta   90.00
_cell.angle_gamma   90.00
#
_symmetry.space_group_name_H-M   'P 1'
#
loop_
_entity.id
_entity.type
_entity.pdbx_description
1 polymer ?
#
loop_
_entity_poly.entity_id
_entity_poly.type
_entity_poly.pdbx_seq_one_letter_code
_entity_poly.pdbx_strand_id
1 'polypeptide(L)'
;MTAPSPRPSPDPIAHLVARALDAVAAPRRAVIGVDPDGKHTAVCVLWSDGAVDLAGGGTRADGAPLCTCTGALATLRTVGLPAVAGVYVETQNPHSPWSAAVEPCRRSRYMWEAACELTASTLRPTAPQAWQRVLAKLAAPHHRTSTLSDYGPLADALAAQLGAKLANGDQRAAFGLALFGAHSLGWDLGPSA
;
A
#
# COMPACT_ATOMS: atom_id res chain seq x y z
N MET A 1 -12.94 29.78 -50.61
CA MET A 1 -12.82 28.70 -49.57
C MET A 1 -11.99 29.31 -48.43
N THR A 2 -12.63 29.71 -47.34
CA THR A 2 -11.97 30.25 -46.11
C THR A 2 -11.56 29.10 -45.24
N ALA A 3 -10.27 29.07 -44.86
CA ALA A 3 -9.72 28.05 -43.94
C ALA A 3 -10.38 28.18 -42.56
N PRO A 4 -10.66 27.08 -41.86
CA PRO A 4 -11.23 27.12 -40.51
C PRO A 4 -10.21 27.76 -39.56
N SER A 5 -10.66 28.68 -38.71
CA SER A 5 -9.86 29.24 -37.61
C SER A 5 -9.33 28.16 -36.69
N PRO A 6 -8.04 28.25 -36.24
CA PRO A 6 -7.50 27.31 -35.27
C PRO A 6 -8.30 27.40 -33.97
N ARG A 7 -8.67 26.23 -33.40
CA ARG A 7 -9.29 26.17 -32.09
C ARG A 7 -8.31 26.74 -31.04
N PRO A 8 -8.77 27.53 -30.10
CA PRO A 8 -7.91 28.01 -29.03
C PRO A 8 -7.37 26.82 -28.24
N SER A 9 -6.07 26.84 -27.98
CA SER A 9 -5.41 25.89 -27.08
C SER A 9 -6.06 25.98 -25.69
N PRO A 10 -6.37 24.86 -25.03
CA PRO A 10 -6.92 24.90 -23.68
C PRO A 10 -5.96 25.67 -22.76
N ASP A 11 -6.52 26.57 -21.97
CA ASP A 11 -5.75 27.37 -21.01
C ASP A 11 -5.08 26.43 -19.98
N PRO A 12 -3.74 26.38 -19.93
CA PRO A 12 -3.02 25.51 -19.01
C PRO A 12 -3.34 25.80 -17.54
N ILE A 13 -3.71 27.04 -17.20
CA ILE A 13 -4.12 27.42 -15.85
C ILE A 13 -5.50 26.83 -15.52
N ALA A 14 -6.45 26.90 -16.44
CA ALA A 14 -7.77 26.31 -16.26
C ALA A 14 -7.70 24.79 -16.06
N HIS A 15 -6.80 24.11 -16.78
CA HIS A 15 -6.57 22.66 -16.60
C HIS A 15 -5.96 22.34 -15.24
N LEU A 16 -4.99 23.14 -14.76
CA LEU A 16 -4.39 22.97 -13.42
C LEU A 16 -5.41 23.24 -12.31
N VAL A 17 -6.23 24.28 -12.45
CA VAL A 17 -7.29 24.60 -11.48
C VAL A 17 -8.36 23.48 -11.44
N ALA A 18 -8.77 22.95 -12.58
CA ALA A 18 -9.71 21.82 -12.65
C ALA A 18 -9.13 20.58 -11.95
N ARG A 19 -7.87 20.22 -12.21
CA ARG A 19 -7.19 19.10 -11.52
C ARG A 19 -7.07 19.35 -10.01
N ALA A 20 -6.77 20.56 -9.58
CA ALA A 20 -6.70 20.92 -8.16
C ALA A 20 -8.08 20.84 -7.48
N LEU A 21 -9.13 21.27 -8.14
CA LEU A 21 -10.50 21.17 -7.64
C LEU A 21 -10.98 19.71 -7.59
N ASP A 22 -10.65 18.90 -8.60
CA ASP A 22 -10.95 17.46 -8.61
C ASP A 22 -10.21 16.74 -7.49
N ALA A 23 -8.95 17.08 -7.22
CA ALA A 23 -8.16 16.52 -6.12
C ALA A 23 -8.73 16.89 -4.73
N VAL A 24 -9.28 18.08 -4.58
CA VAL A 24 -9.96 18.53 -3.33
C VAL A 24 -11.34 17.88 -3.17
N ALA A 25 -12.04 17.58 -4.27
CA ALA A 25 -13.37 17.00 -4.26
C ALA A 25 -13.37 15.47 -4.17
N ALA A 26 -12.28 14.79 -4.55
CA ALA A 26 -12.21 13.34 -4.47
C ALA A 26 -12.02 12.90 -3.01
N PRO A 27 -12.88 12.00 -2.47
CA PRO A 27 -12.69 11.49 -1.13
C PRO A 27 -11.34 10.78 -1.02
N ARG A 28 -10.54 11.14 0.00
CA ARG A 28 -9.25 10.52 0.28
C ARG A 28 -9.44 9.02 0.46
N ARG A 29 -8.74 8.22 -0.33
CA ARG A 29 -8.82 6.76 -0.30
C ARG A 29 -7.51 6.17 0.20
N ALA A 30 -7.59 4.97 0.80
CA ALA A 30 -6.45 4.28 1.37
C ALA A 30 -6.33 2.85 0.84
N VAL A 31 -5.10 2.41 0.62
CA VAL A 31 -4.73 1.01 0.46
C VAL A 31 -3.95 0.58 1.69
N ILE A 32 -4.28 -0.58 2.24
CA ILE A 32 -3.61 -1.14 3.40
C ILE A 32 -2.79 -2.34 2.96
N GLY A 33 -1.48 -2.29 3.19
CA GLY A 33 -0.56 -3.42 3.03
C GLY A 33 -0.26 -4.04 4.39
N VAL A 34 -0.30 -5.36 4.47
CA VAL A 34 -0.09 -6.12 5.72
C VAL A 34 0.93 -7.22 5.50
N ASP A 35 2.01 -7.16 6.24
CA ASP A 35 2.95 -8.26 6.40
C ASP A 35 2.60 -9.04 7.69
N PRO A 36 2.01 -10.25 7.57
CA PRO A 36 1.42 -10.97 8.70
C PRO A 36 2.46 -11.79 9.46
N ASP A 37 3.55 -11.20 9.92
CA ASP A 37 4.58 -11.91 10.69
C ASP A 37 4.27 -11.96 12.20
N GLY A 38 3.30 -12.76 12.59
CA GLY A 38 3.00 -13.05 14.00
C GLY A 38 3.15 -11.85 14.94
N LYS A 39 4.12 -11.91 15.85
CA LYS A 39 4.41 -10.82 16.81
C LYS A 39 4.96 -9.54 16.15
N HIS A 40 5.48 -9.64 14.95
CA HIS A 40 6.11 -8.53 14.22
C HIS A 40 5.24 -8.04 13.05
N THR A 41 3.95 -8.43 13.00
CA THR A 41 3.02 -7.96 11.97
C THR A 41 3.19 -6.46 11.74
N ALA A 42 3.43 -6.07 10.51
CA ALA A 42 3.53 -4.69 10.09
C ALA A 42 2.38 -4.28 9.18
N VAL A 43 2.00 -3.03 9.26
CA VAL A 43 0.93 -2.44 8.45
C VAL A 43 1.40 -1.12 7.86
N CYS A 44 1.13 -0.96 6.58
CA CYS A 44 1.29 0.30 5.86
C CYS A 44 -0.07 0.76 5.34
N VAL A 45 -0.44 1.98 5.63
CA VAL A 45 -1.59 2.67 5.01
C VAL A 45 -1.04 3.68 4.02
N LEU A 46 -1.27 3.44 2.75
CA LEU A 46 -0.91 4.34 1.66
C LEU A 46 -2.17 5.06 1.19
N TRP A 47 -2.15 6.37 1.28
CA TRP A 47 -3.26 7.22 0.88
C TRP A 47 -3.15 7.65 -0.58
N SER A 48 -4.28 7.97 -1.19
CA SER A 48 -4.34 8.40 -2.60
C SER A 48 -3.63 9.72 -2.89
N ASP A 49 -3.31 10.50 -1.87
CA ASP A 49 -2.50 11.73 -1.95
C ASP A 49 -0.99 11.48 -1.73
N GLY A 50 -0.57 10.20 -1.62
CA GLY A 50 0.82 9.81 -1.40
C GLY A 50 1.25 9.80 0.07
N ALA A 51 0.40 10.20 1.01
CA ALA A 51 0.74 10.10 2.43
C ALA A 51 0.86 8.64 2.88
N VAL A 52 1.80 8.36 3.78
CA VAL A 52 2.12 7.02 4.27
C VAL A 52 2.06 7.00 5.79
N ASP A 53 1.22 6.12 6.34
CA ASP A 53 1.20 5.82 7.77
C ASP A 53 1.71 4.40 8.00
N LEU A 54 2.62 4.23 8.95
CA LEU A 54 3.28 2.97 9.24
C LEU A 54 3.01 2.55 10.69
N ALA A 55 2.64 1.30 10.86
CA ALA A 55 2.65 0.63 12.14
C ALA A 55 3.52 -0.64 12.02
N GLY A 56 4.31 -0.93 13.03
CA GLY A 56 5.23 -2.08 13.01
C GLY A 56 5.61 -2.52 14.41
N GLY A 57 6.36 -3.63 14.50
CA GLY A 57 6.70 -4.23 15.79
C GLY A 57 5.53 -4.98 16.44
N GLY A 58 4.50 -5.31 15.67
CA GLY A 58 3.37 -6.13 16.10
C GLY A 58 2.27 -5.40 16.85
N THR A 59 2.45 -4.10 17.16
CA THR A 59 1.44 -3.32 17.89
C THR A 59 1.14 -1.98 17.24
N ARG A 60 -0.06 -1.51 17.43
CA ARG A 60 -0.48 -0.15 17.07
C ARG A 60 0.03 0.87 18.10
N ALA A 61 -0.09 2.16 17.79
CA ALA A 61 0.22 3.25 18.72
C ALA A 61 -0.64 3.21 20.00
N ASP A 62 -1.85 2.65 19.95
CA ASP A 62 -2.75 2.43 21.08
C ASP A 62 -2.46 1.11 21.84
N GLY A 63 -1.41 0.39 21.49
CA GLY A 63 -1.00 -0.87 22.11
C GLY A 63 -1.74 -2.12 21.62
N ALA A 64 -2.71 -2.00 20.72
CA ALA A 64 -3.44 -3.17 20.18
C ALA A 64 -2.54 -4.03 19.29
N PRO A 65 -2.47 -5.37 19.52
CA PRO A 65 -1.65 -6.25 18.70
C PRO A 65 -2.19 -6.34 17.25
N LEU A 66 -1.35 -6.03 16.26
CA LEU A 66 -1.71 -6.04 14.84
C LEU A 66 -2.02 -7.44 14.29
N CYS A 67 -1.50 -8.49 14.93
CA CYS A 67 -1.75 -9.89 14.57
C CYS A 67 -3.11 -10.42 15.05
N THR A 68 -3.96 -9.58 15.64
CA THR A 68 -5.29 -9.96 16.16
C THR A 68 -6.41 -9.34 15.33
N CYS A 69 -7.59 -9.97 15.36
CA CYS A 69 -8.79 -9.42 14.72
C CYS A 69 -9.15 -8.04 15.30
N THR A 70 -8.99 -7.84 16.61
CA THR A 70 -9.22 -6.54 17.26
C THR A 70 -8.27 -5.46 16.73
N GLY A 71 -6.97 -5.77 16.58
CA GLY A 71 -5.99 -4.84 16.03
C GLY A 71 -6.27 -4.51 14.56
N ALA A 72 -6.64 -5.49 13.75
CA ALA A 72 -7.06 -5.30 12.37
C ALA A 72 -8.31 -4.43 12.25
N LEU A 73 -9.37 -4.73 13.03
CA LEU A 73 -10.60 -3.94 13.09
C LEU A 73 -10.33 -2.49 13.53
N ALA A 74 -9.49 -2.29 14.53
CA ALA A 74 -9.12 -0.97 15.00
C ALA A 74 -8.36 -0.19 13.91
N THR A 75 -7.49 -0.85 13.14
CA THR A 75 -6.81 -0.23 11.98
C THR A 75 -7.81 0.21 10.92
N LEU A 76 -8.70 -0.68 10.48
CA LEU A 76 -9.73 -0.39 9.49
C LEU A 76 -10.62 0.78 9.91
N ARG A 77 -11.02 0.83 11.19
CA ARG A 77 -11.83 1.93 11.75
C ARG A 77 -11.08 3.25 11.80
N THR A 78 -9.79 3.23 12.15
CA THR A 78 -8.95 4.45 12.20
C THR A 78 -8.78 5.06 10.81
N VAL A 79 -8.59 4.23 9.78
CA VAL A 79 -8.54 4.67 8.37
C VAL A 79 -9.91 5.19 7.91
N GLY A 80 -10.99 4.65 8.45
CA GLY A 80 -12.35 4.94 8.01
C GLY A 80 -12.79 3.97 6.90
N LEU A 81 -13.76 3.12 7.19
CA LEU A 81 -14.18 2.05 6.27
C LEU A 81 -14.50 2.52 4.85
N PRO A 82 -15.19 3.66 4.64
CA PRO A 82 -15.48 4.15 3.29
C PRO A 82 -14.21 4.56 2.50
N ALA A 83 -13.12 4.88 3.21
CA ALA A 83 -11.86 5.26 2.58
C ALA A 83 -11.03 4.05 2.13
N VAL A 84 -11.24 2.85 2.72
CA VAL A 84 -10.47 1.65 2.41
C VAL A 84 -10.78 1.14 1.01
N ALA A 85 -9.84 1.29 0.08
CA ALA A 85 -9.95 0.81 -1.30
C ALA A 85 -9.61 -0.69 -1.43
N GLY A 86 -8.80 -1.21 -0.49
CA GLY A 86 -8.45 -2.62 -0.41
C GLY A 86 -7.38 -2.89 0.64
N VAL A 87 -7.37 -4.11 1.14
CA VAL A 87 -6.38 -4.64 2.08
C VAL A 87 -5.58 -5.72 1.38
N TYR A 88 -4.28 -5.57 1.27
CA TYR A 88 -3.37 -6.49 0.61
C TYR A 88 -2.51 -7.18 1.65
N VAL A 89 -2.67 -8.49 1.78
CA VAL A 89 -1.99 -9.28 2.82
C VAL A 89 -1.06 -10.29 2.17
N GLU A 90 0.20 -10.34 2.63
CA GLU A 90 1.14 -11.31 2.12
C GLU A 90 0.67 -12.75 2.37
N THR A 91 0.80 -13.57 1.34
CA THR A 91 0.53 -15.01 1.44
C THR A 91 1.83 -15.77 1.58
N GLN A 92 1.85 -16.70 2.54
CA GLN A 92 2.91 -17.68 2.62
C GLN A 92 2.88 -18.60 1.39
N ASN A 93 4.05 -19.06 0.95
CA ASN A 93 4.12 -20.04 -0.12
C ASN A 93 3.30 -21.30 0.30
N PRO A 94 2.28 -21.70 -0.48
CA PRO A 94 1.44 -22.86 -0.14
C PRO A 94 2.23 -24.17 -0.07
N HIS A 95 3.39 -24.23 -0.74
CA HIS A 95 4.29 -25.37 -0.73
C HIS A 95 5.35 -25.29 0.39
N SER A 96 5.36 -24.23 1.19
CA SER A 96 6.25 -24.18 2.35
C SER A 96 5.79 -25.23 3.36
N PRO A 97 6.67 -26.13 3.82
CA PRO A 97 6.31 -27.13 4.81
C PRO A 97 5.79 -26.43 6.06
N TRP A 98 4.81 -27.07 6.73
CA TRP A 98 4.32 -26.63 8.02
C TRP A 98 5.52 -26.53 8.98
N SER A 99 5.86 -25.33 9.35
CA SER A 99 6.87 -25.08 10.36
C SER A 99 6.27 -24.21 11.46
N ALA A 100 6.80 -24.31 12.66
CA ALA A 100 6.40 -23.46 13.78
C ALA A 100 6.55 -21.96 13.46
N ALA A 101 7.40 -21.59 12.50
CA ALA A 101 7.57 -20.23 12.03
C ALA A 101 6.45 -19.72 11.09
N VAL A 102 5.79 -20.63 10.35
CA VAL A 102 4.75 -20.26 9.36
C VAL A 102 3.37 -20.12 10.02
N GLU A 103 3.11 -20.87 11.09
CA GLU A 103 1.80 -20.86 11.75
C GLU A 103 1.40 -19.48 12.33
N PRO A 104 2.28 -18.71 13.00
CA PRO A 104 1.94 -17.37 13.46
C PRO A 104 1.54 -16.43 12.32
N CYS A 105 2.22 -16.51 11.16
CA CYS A 105 1.91 -15.70 9.98
C CYS A 105 0.53 -16.04 9.42
N ARG A 106 0.20 -17.33 9.31
CA ARG A 106 -1.13 -17.80 8.87
C ARG A 106 -2.22 -17.33 9.82
N ARG A 107 -2.00 -17.45 11.13
CA ARG A 107 -2.96 -16.99 12.13
C ARG A 107 -3.20 -15.49 12.02
N SER A 108 -2.16 -14.70 11.93
CA SER A 108 -2.26 -13.24 11.73
C SER A 108 -3.06 -12.91 10.47
N ARG A 109 -2.78 -13.58 9.35
CA ARG A 109 -3.53 -13.42 8.12
C ARG A 109 -5.03 -13.72 8.31
N TYR A 110 -5.39 -14.83 8.94
CA TYR A 110 -6.80 -15.17 9.20
C TYR A 110 -7.51 -14.13 10.08
N MET A 111 -6.78 -13.50 11.01
CA MET A 111 -7.37 -12.41 11.81
C MET A 111 -7.70 -11.20 10.95
N TRP A 112 -6.87 -10.87 9.97
CA TRP A 112 -7.13 -9.81 8.99
C TRP A 112 -8.27 -10.18 8.03
N GLU A 113 -8.35 -11.44 7.59
CA GLU A 113 -9.48 -11.95 6.78
C GLU A 113 -10.81 -11.77 7.55
N ALA A 114 -10.88 -12.23 8.79
CA ALA A 114 -12.07 -12.07 9.64
C ALA A 114 -12.44 -10.60 9.86
N ALA A 115 -11.47 -9.72 10.09
CA ALA A 115 -11.72 -8.29 10.26
C ALA A 115 -12.29 -7.65 8.97
N CYS A 116 -11.76 -8.04 7.82
CA CYS A 116 -12.26 -7.57 6.52
C CYS A 116 -13.68 -8.07 6.24
N GLU A 117 -13.98 -9.34 6.54
CA GLU A 117 -15.34 -9.88 6.43
C GLU A 117 -16.33 -9.12 7.31
N LEU A 118 -15.99 -8.87 8.57
CA LEU A 118 -16.83 -8.14 9.52
C LEU A 118 -17.10 -6.68 9.11
N THR A 119 -16.22 -6.11 8.29
CA THR A 119 -16.32 -4.72 7.83
C THR A 119 -16.73 -4.57 6.38
N ALA A 120 -17.00 -5.68 5.68
CA ALA A 120 -17.22 -5.73 4.24
C ALA A 120 -16.09 -5.08 3.41
N SER A 121 -14.85 -5.06 3.96
CA SER A 121 -13.67 -4.57 3.27
C SER A 121 -13.10 -5.65 2.35
N THR A 122 -12.61 -5.25 1.17
CA THR A 122 -12.02 -6.20 0.22
C THR A 122 -10.61 -6.58 0.65
N LEU A 123 -10.40 -7.85 1.02
CA LEU A 123 -9.06 -8.41 1.26
C LEU A 123 -8.55 -9.11 -0.01
N ARG A 124 -7.27 -8.89 -0.33
CA ARG A 124 -6.56 -9.46 -1.48
C ARG A 124 -5.29 -10.17 -1.03
N PRO A 125 -5.31 -11.51 -0.95
CA PRO A 125 -4.10 -12.29 -0.71
C PRO A 125 -3.09 -12.05 -1.83
N THR A 126 -1.85 -11.73 -1.48
CA THR A 126 -0.81 -11.32 -2.43
C THR A 126 0.47 -12.11 -2.22
N ALA A 127 0.94 -12.79 -3.25
CA ALA A 127 2.19 -13.53 -3.19
C ALA A 127 3.39 -12.58 -3.13
N PRO A 128 4.48 -12.93 -2.40
CA PRO A 128 5.68 -12.09 -2.30
C PRO A 128 6.21 -11.64 -3.65
N GLN A 129 6.32 -12.54 -4.61
CA GLN A 129 6.85 -12.24 -5.94
C GLN A 129 5.99 -11.22 -6.72
N ALA A 130 4.70 -11.12 -6.42
CA ALA A 130 3.80 -10.20 -7.13
C ALA A 130 4.12 -8.74 -6.76
N TRP A 131 4.17 -8.43 -5.47
CA TRP A 131 4.46 -7.08 -5.02
C TRP A 131 5.94 -6.68 -5.23
N GLN A 132 6.89 -7.64 -5.09
CA GLN A 132 8.31 -7.40 -5.34
C GLN A 132 8.57 -7.00 -6.80
N ARG A 133 7.87 -7.63 -7.77
CA ARG A 133 7.97 -7.25 -9.20
C ARG A 133 7.46 -5.84 -9.47
N VAL A 134 6.36 -5.45 -8.83
CA VAL A 134 5.83 -4.09 -8.98
C VAL A 134 6.79 -3.07 -8.37
N LEU A 135 7.31 -3.35 -7.17
CA LEU A 135 8.30 -2.52 -6.52
C LEU A 135 9.54 -2.30 -7.42
N ALA A 136 10.09 -3.39 -7.96
CA ALA A 136 11.23 -3.32 -8.89
C ALA A 136 10.90 -2.49 -10.15
N LYS A 137 9.70 -2.64 -10.72
CA LYS A 137 9.25 -1.86 -11.88
C LYS A 137 9.14 -0.37 -11.57
N LEU A 138 8.59 0.00 -10.42
CA LEU A 138 8.43 1.39 -10.00
C LEU A 138 9.78 2.05 -9.69
N ALA A 139 10.72 1.29 -9.13
CA ALA A 139 12.06 1.77 -8.82
C ALA A 139 13.03 1.78 -10.03
N ALA A 140 12.73 1.04 -11.10
CA ALA A 140 13.63 0.85 -12.25
C ALA A 140 14.18 2.14 -12.88
N PRO A 141 13.45 3.26 -12.97
CA PRO A 141 14.01 4.52 -13.48
C PRO A 141 15.19 5.04 -12.66
N HIS A 142 15.27 4.68 -11.39
CA HIS A 142 16.24 5.20 -10.42
C HIS A 142 17.31 4.18 -9.99
N HIS A 143 17.08 2.88 -10.23
CA HIS A 143 17.97 1.80 -9.80
C HIS A 143 18.20 0.77 -10.89
N ARG A 144 19.43 0.77 -11.45
CA ARG A 144 19.81 -0.08 -12.61
C ARG A 144 20.05 -1.56 -12.30
N THR A 145 20.14 -1.96 -11.03
CA THR A 145 20.52 -3.32 -10.65
C THR A 145 19.75 -3.75 -9.40
N SER A 146 18.58 -4.33 -9.59
CA SER A 146 17.95 -5.03 -8.48
C SER A 146 17.57 -6.43 -8.91
N THR A 147 18.21 -7.40 -8.30
CA THR A 147 17.67 -8.75 -8.22
C THR A 147 16.42 -8.70 -7.32
N LEU A 148 15.45 -9.57 -7.55
CA LEU A 148 14.24 -9.65 -6.70
C LEU A 148 14.56 -9.88 -5.21
N SER A 149 15.80 -10.29 -4.88
CA SER A 149 16.29 -10.44 -3.51
C SER A 149 16.58 -9.12 -2.78
N ASP A 150 16.75 -8.01 -3.52
CA ASP A 150 17.18 -6.73 -2.94
C ASP A 150 16.05 -5.68 -2.88
N TYR A 151 14.83 -6.13 -2.60
CA TYR A 151 13.67 -5.22 -2.51
C TYR A 151 13.78 -4.19 -1.38
N GLY A 152 14.58 -4.45 -0.36
CA GLY A 152 14.75 -3.55 0.78
C GLY A 152 15.18 -2.14 0.38
N PRO A 153 16.33 -1.96 -0.30
CA PRO A 153 16.78 -0.66 -0.79
C PRO A 153 15.79 0.02 -1.75
N LEU A 154 15.05 -0.77 -2.55
CA LEU A 154 14.03 -0.23 -3.46
C LEU A 154 12.83 0.32 -2.69
N ALA A 155 12.37 -0.40 -1.67
CA ALA A 155 11.30 0.05 -0.79
C ALA A 155 11.70 1.33 -0.06
N ASP A 156 12.92 1.39 0.49
CA ASP A 156 13.44 2.57 1.18
C ASP A 156 13.52 3.79 0.26
N ALA A 157 13.97 3.61 -0.99
CA ALA A 157 14.07 4.70 -1.97
C ALA A 157 12.69 5.24 -2.35
N LEU A 158 11.71 4.37 -2.61
CA LEU A 158 10.34 4.78 -2.95
C LEU A 158 9.62 5.40 -1.75
N ALA A 159 9.82 4.85 -0.54
CA ALA A 159 9.27 5.43 0.69
C ALA A 159 9.82 6.85 0.93
N ALA A 160 11.12 7.05 0.71
CA ALA A 160 11.75 8.36 0.86
C ALA A 160 11.16 9.41 -0.11
N GLN A 161 10.79 9.03 -1.34
CA GLN A 161 10.10 9.91 -2.29
C GLN A 161 8.71 10.35 -1.78
N LEU A 162 8.06 9.51 -0.98
CA LEU A 162 6.78 9.80 -0.33
C LEU A 162 6.95 10.41 1.08
N GLY A 163 8.18 10.81 1.46
CA GLY A 163 8.47 11.39 2.78
C GLY A 163 8.40 10.39 3.95
N ALA A 164 8.39 9.08 3.68
CA ALA A 164 8.31 8.03 4.69
C ALA A 164 9.68 7.39 4.95
N LYS A 165 9.89 6.88 6.19
CA LYS A 165 11.08 6.14 6.59
C LYS A 165 10.67 4.76 7.12
N LEU A 166 11.20 3.71 6.52
CA LEU A 166 10.95 2.32 6.89
C LEU A 166 11.99 1.86 7.92
N ALA A 167 11.54 1.28 9.03
CA ALA A 167 12.42 0.92 10.14
C ALA A 167 13.03 -0.50 10.00
N ASN A 168 12.31 -1.43 9.37
CA ASN A 168 12.70 -2.85 9.30
C ASN A 168 12.16 -3.55 8.06
N GLY A 169 12.44 -4.86 7.93
CA GLY A 169 12.00 -5.70 6.81
C GLY A 169 10.48 -5.81 6.69
N ASP A 170 9.79 -5.94 7.83
CA ASP A 170 8.34 -6.13 7.87
C ASP A 170 7.61 -4.87 7.38
N GLN A 171 8.09 -3.68 7.77
CA GLN A 171 7.58 -2.42 7.25
C GLN A 171 7.84 -2.25 5.75
N ARG A 172 8.99 -2.75 5.24
CA ARG A 172 9.29 -2.74 3.80
C ARG A 172 8.34 -3.64 3.02
N ALA A 173 8.04 -4.82 3.55
CA ALA A 173 7.06 -5.73 2.95
C ALA A 173 5.65 -5.14 2.97
N ALA A 174 5.19 -4.62 4.10
CA ALA A 174 3.89 -3.96 4.22
C ALA A 174 3.77 -2.75 3.28
N PHE A 175 4.81 -1.93 3.16
CA PHE A 175 4.87 -0.82 2.21
C PHE A 175 4.82 -1.30 0.75
N GLY A 176 5.59 -2.35 0.39
CA GLY A 176 5.56 -2.96 -0.94
C GLY A 176 4.18 -3.49 -1.32
N LEU A 177 3.47 -4.10 -0.37
CA LEU A 177 2.08 -4.55 -0.55
C LEU A 177 1.10 -3.40 -0.77
N ALA A 178 1.25 -2.30 -0.02
CA ALA A 178 0.42 -1.11 -0.22
C ALA A 178 0.67 -0.46 -1.59
N LEU A 179 1.94 -0.34 -2.02
CA LEU A 179 2.30 0.12 -3.36
C LEU A 179 1.74 -0.78 -4.47
N PHE A 180 1.82 -2.10 -4.29
CA PHE A 180 1.23 -3.06 -5.21
C PHE A 180 -0.28 -2.84 -5.34
N GLY A 181 -0.96 -2.62 -4.23
CA GLY A 181 -2.38 -2.34 -4.20
C GLY A 181 -2.73 -1.04 -4.91
N ALA A 182 -2.03 0.04 -4.63
CA ALA A 182 -2.21 1.33 -5.28
C ALA A 182 -1.97 1.24 -6.80
N HIS A 183 -0.88 0.58 -7.21
CA HIS A 183 -0.59 0.32 -8.63
C HIS A 183 -1.69 -0.51 -9.31
N SER A 184 -2.22 -1.53 -8.64
CA SER A 184 -3.31 -2.38 -9.14
C SER A 184 -4.64 -1.62 -9.30
N LEU A 185 -4.81 -0.55 -8.56
CA LEU A 185 -5.97 0.36 -8.64
C LEU A 185 -5.75 1.52 -9.62
N GLY A 186 -4.59 1.57 -10.28
CA GLY A 186 -4.23 2.61 -11.24
C GLY A 186 -3.96 3.98 -10.59
N TRP A 187 -3.53 4.00 -9.32
CA TRP A 187 -3.16 5.26 -8.67
C TRP A 187 -1.85 5.78 -9.24
N ASP A 188 -1.85 7.06 -9.57
CA ASP A 188 -0.63 7.78 -9.93
C ASP A 188 0.03 8.27 -8.64
N LEU A 189 1.06 7.55 -8.22
CA LEU A 189 1.90 7.88 -7.05
C LEU A 189 3.15 8.65 -7.48
N GLY A 190 3.08 9.37 -8.60
CA GLY A 190 4.17 10.20 -9.07
C GLY A 190 4.68 11.12 -7.95
N PRO A 191 5.98 11.50 -7.99
CA PRO A 191 6.54 12.41 -7.00
C PRO A 191 5.68 13.66 -6.95
N SER A 192 5.17 13.96 -5.76
CA SER A 192 4.51 15.26 -5.51
C SER A 192 5.51 16.33 -5.87
N ALA A 193 5.22 17.09 -6.92
CA ALA A 193 6.05 18.19 -7.42
C ALA A 193 6.15 19.32 -6.39
#